data_d8bb49877267ec8aa09a946af1fb8141
#
_entry.id   d8bb49877267ec8aa09a946af1fb8141
#
_cell.length_a   1.000
_cell.length_b   1.000
_cell.length_c   1.000
_cell.angle_alpha   90.00
_cell.angle_beta   90.00
_cell.angle_gamma   90.00
#
_symmetry.space_group_name_H-M   'P 1'
#
loop_
_entity.id
_entity.type
_entity.pdbx_description
1 polymer ?
#
loop_
_entity_poly.entity_id
_entity_poly.type
_entity_poly.pdbx_seq_one_letter_code
_entity_poly.pdbx_strand_id
1 'polypeptide(L)'
;DKNAAQKSSNPTLLAGIVVCAHCGAKMSAFLHKDRYKLADGSIREKVQAKYNCYQRGQHLRECDGQALYLAERVDRIVVAYADELFRKIKSEPYDKSIEQRIRQQDAEQNRQKQAAEKKIKAAQYKQKRYEDEVLKCLDGTSTFSQEMLARLIAQAEAEVRQAKDEYATLLQNNDHRATVQQIRNHYNEFLGWANEFNLASIPRKRAILAELFEKVEVGRGYKVTIHVKGSYKQFLKIE
;
A
#
# COMPACT_ATOMS: atom_id res chain seq x y z
N ASP A 1 -11.95 4.45 -5.79
CA ASP A 1 -12.50 5.66 -5.15
C ASP A 1 -11.84 6.90 -5.69
N LYS A 2 -12.49 7.44 -6.74
CA LYS A 2 -11.98 8.61 -7.46
C LYS A 2 -12.16 9.88 -6.63
N ASN A 3 -11.04 10.38 -6.02
CA ASN A 3 -10.79 11.80 -5.96
C ASN A 3 -11.72 12.70 -5.14
N ALA A 4 -11.82 12.50 -3.83
CA ALA A 4 -12.20 13.57 -2.91
C ALA A 4 -11.20 14.77 -2.96
N ALA A 5 -9.97 14.56 -3.43
CA ALA A 5 -8.94 15.59 -3.55
C ALA A 5 -9.20 16.63 -4.66
N GLN A 6 -10.01 16.31 -5.68
CA GLN A 6 -10.21 17.19 -6.84
C GLN A 6 -11.34 18.22 -6.70
N LYS A 7 -12.25 18.08 -5.72
CA LYS A 7 -13.45 18.93 -5.63
C LYS A 7 -13.42 20.03 -4.57
N SER A 8 -12.38 20.16 -3.76
CA SER A 8 -12.34 21.25 -2.78
C SER A 8 -11.67 22.48 -3.38
N SER A 9 -12.41 23.59 -3.45
CA SER A 9 -11.90 24.95 -3.68
C SER A 9 -10.91 25.40 -2.58
N ASN A 10 -10.57 24.54 -1.66
CA ASN A 10 -9.74 24.78 -0.49
C ASN A 10 -8.26 24.83 -0.90
N PRO A 11 -7.48 25.85 -0.54
CA PRO A 11 -6.07 26.00 -0.92
C PRO A 11 -5.11 25.05 -0.20
N THR A 12 -5.58 24.09 0.62
CA THR A 12 -4.74 23.18 1.38
C THR A 12 -4.14 22.07 0.50
N LEU A 13 -2.89 21.67 0.78
CA LEU A 13 -2.18 20.66 -0.02
C LEU A 13 -2.50 19.21 0.38
N LEU A 14 -2.90 18.97 1.62
CA LEU A 14 -3.03 17.61 2.19
C LEU A 14 -4.48 17.13 2.32
N ALA A 15 -5.44 17.81 1.67
CA ALA A 15 -6.83 17.37 1.70
C ALA A 15 -6.96 15.92 1.22
N GLY A 16 -7.56 15.07 2.06
CA GLY A 16 -7.78 13.65 1.78
C GLY A 16 -6.73 12.68 2.32
N ILE A 17 -5.50 13.14 2.62
CA ILE A 17 -4.41 12.30 3.15
C ILE A 17 -4.00 12.64 4.58
N VAL A 18 -4.48 13.75 5.13
CA VAL A 18 -4.16 14.17 6.51
C VAL A 18 -5.08 13.48 7.51
N VAL A 19 -4.48 12.94 8.58
CA VAL A 19 -5.17 12.23 9.66
C VAL A 19 -4.68 12.72 11.02
N CYS A 20 -5.53 12.55 12.03
CA CYS A 20 -5.19 12.89 13.41
C CYS A 20 -4.28 11.80 13.99
N ALA A 21 -3.09 12.16 14.50
CA ALA A 21 -2.15 11.24 15.12
C ALA A 21 -2.68 10.61 16.43
N HIS A 22 -3.72 11.21 17.08
CA HIS A 22 -4.26 10.74 18.33
C HIS A 22 -5.40 9.73 18.19
N CYS A 23 -6.28 9.92 17.20
CA CYS A 23 -7.44 9.05 17.01
C CYS A 23 -7.54 8.40 15.64
N GLY A 24 -6.57 8.62 14.73
CA GLY A 24 -6.54 8.05 13.39
C GLY A 24 -7.61 8.59 12.42
N ALA A 25 -8.51 9.47 12.87
CA ALA A 25 -9.59 9.98 12.04
C ALA A 25 -9.07 10.93 10.95
N LYS A 26 -9.70 10.88 9.77
CA LYS A 26 -9.44 11.85 8.71
C LYS A 26 -9.69 13.27 9.20
N MET A 27 -8.83 14.19 8.77
CA MET A 27 -8.98 15.61 9.08
C MET A 27 -9.61 16.32 7.90
N SER A 28 -10.60 17.16 8.22
CA SER A 28 -11.20 18.06 7.24
C SER A 28 -10.40 19.36 7.13
N ALA A 29 -10.40 19.94 5.93
CA ALA A 29 -9.76 21.22 5.66
C ALA A 29 -10.82 22.27 5.36
N PHE A 30 -10.74 23.45 5.96
CA PHE A 30 -11.68 24.55 5.75
C PHE A 30 -11.00 25.92 5.91
N LEU A 31 -11.63 26.95 5.36
CA LEU A 31 -11.22 28.33 5.57
C LEU A 31 -11.87 28.87 6.83
N HIS A 32 -11.05 29.33 7.75
CA HIS A 32 -11.48 29.96 8.98
C HIS A 32 -11.26 31.47 8.91
N LYS A 33 -12.28 32.23 9.31
CA LYS A 33 -12.25 33.69 9.36
C LYS A 33 -12.12 34.14 10.81
N ASP A 34 -10.93 34.61 11.16
CA ASP A 34 -10.65 35.21 12.46
C ASP A 34 -10.91 36.72 12.38
N ARG A 35 -11.79 37.23 13.21
CA ARG A 35 -12.06 38.67 13.36
C ARG A 35 -11.50 39.15 14.66
N TYR A 36 -10.67 40.17 14.62
CA TYR A 36 -10.10 40.78 15.81
C TYR A 36 -10.15 42.29 15.73
N LYS A 37 -10.42 42.93 16.88
CA LYS A 37 -10.47 44.38 17.03
C LYS A 37 -9.08 44.91 17.30
N LEU A 38 -8.62 45.87 16.52
CA LEU A 38 -7.36 46.56 16.72
C LEU A 38 -7.49 47.62 17.82
N ALA A 39 -6.36 48.13 18.30
CA ALA A 39 -6.31 49.15 19.34
C ALA A 39 -7.00 50.49 18.93
N ASP A 40 -7.04 50.76 17.63
CA ASP A 40 -7.73 51.90 17.05
C ASP A 40 -9.25 51.71 16.89
N GLY A 41 -9.80 50.57 17.36
CA GLY A 41 -11.20 50.21 17.25
C GLY A 41 -11.62 49.59 15.91
N SER A 42 -10.76 49.54 14.92
CA SER A 42 -11.02 48.91 13.62
C SER A 42 -11.09 47.41 13.75
N ILE A 43 -11.92 46.74 12.90
CA ILE A 43 -12.04 45.30 12.84
C ILE A 43 -11.16 44.79 11.69
N ARG A 44 -10.23 43.92 11.99
CA ARG A 44 -9.45 43.21 10.98
C ARG A 44 -9.92 41.77 10.83
N GLU A 45 -10.09 41.34 9.61
CA GLU A 45 -10.45 39.96 9.30
C GLU A 45 -9.24 39.23 8.70
N LYS A 46 -8.92 38.03 9.21
CA LYS A 46 -7.88 37.19 8.69
C LYS A 46 -8.47 35.85 8.30
N VAL A 47 -8.36 35.50 7.03
CA VAL A 47 -8.81 34.21 6.50
C VAL A 47 -7.62 33.25 6.46
N GLN A 48 -7.76 32.11 7.12
CA GLN A 48 -6.70 31.09 7.17
C GLN A 48 -7.27 29.70 6.93
N ALA A 49 -6.56 28.89 6.15
CA ALA A 49 -6.90 27.49 6.00
C ALA A 49 -6.47 26.71 7.26
N LYS A 50 -7.36 25.87 7.78
CA LYS A 50 -7.10 25.05 8.96
C LYS A 50 -7.49 23.59 8.69
N TYR A 51 -6.75 22.66 9.29
CA TYR A 51 -7.13 21.25 9.42
C TYR A 51 -7.81 21.02 10.76
N ASN A 52 -8.89 20.27 10.75
CA ASN A 52 -9.66 19.91 11.93
C ASN A 52 -9.84 18.39 12.01
N CYS A 53 -9.57 17.80 13.17
CA CYS A 53 -9.93 16.42 13.43
C CYS A 53 -11.46 16.28 13.46
N TYR A 54 -12.02 15.50 12.55
CA TYR A 54 -13.47 15.32 12.41
C TYR A 54 -14.12 14.81 13.70
N GLN A 55 -13.51 13.81 14.34
CA GLN A 55 -14.05 13.21 15.56
C GLN A 55 -14.14 14.21 16.72
N ARG A 56 -13.07 14.99 16.92
CA ARG A 56 -13.03 16.04 17.95
C ARG A 56 -13.95 17.20 17.60
N GLY A 57 -13.93 17.65 16.35
CA GLY A 57 -14.72 18.80 15.90
C GLY A 57 -16.23 18.59 15.98
N GLN A 58 -16.68 17.34 15.82
CA GLN A 58 -18.09 16.95 15.94
C GLN A 58 -18.44 16.31 17.28
N HIS A 59 -17.52 16.29 18.25
CA HIS A 59 -17.69 15.65 19.56
C HIS A 59 -18.16 14.18 19.51
N LEU A 60 -17.79 13.45 18.46
CA LEU A 60 -18.20 12.06 18.25
C LEU A 60 -17.39 11.06 19.10
N ARG A 61 -16.13 11.39 19.40
CA ARG A 61 -15.24 10.61 20.25
C ARG A 61 -14.28 11.52 20.99
N GLU A 62 -13.83 11.08 22.15
CA GLU A 62 -12.71 11.70 22.85
C GLU A 62 -11.45 11.63 21.99
N CYS A 63 -10.78 12.76 21.84
CA CYS A 63 -9.54 12.87 21.12
C CYS A 63 -8.64 13.90 21.81
N ASP A 64 -7.44 13.46 22.23
CA ASP A 64 -6.46 14.30 22.90
C ASP A 64 -5.71 15.25 21.95
N GLY A 65 -5.99 15.18 20.65
CA GLY A 65 -5.41 16.05 19.65
C GLY A 65 -5.77 17.52 19.88
N GLN A 66 -5.10 18.39 19.13
CA GLN A 66 -5.46 19.80 19.06
C GLN A 66 -6.71 19.97 18.19
N ALA A 67 -7.60 20.90 18.55
CA ALA A 67 -8.85 21.11 17.81
C ALA A 67 -8.60 21.57 16.38
N LEU A 68 -7.71 22.54 16.19
CA LEU A 68 -7.41 23.17 14.91
C LEU A 68 -5.90 23.26 14.68
N TYR A 69 -5.49 22.97 13.47
CA TYR A 69 -4.11 23.10 13.00
C TYR A 69 -4.06 24.07 11.82
N LEU A 70 -3.15 25.03 11.85
CA LEU A 70 -2.92 25.92 10.71
C LEU A 70 -2.40 25.11 9.54
N ALA A 71 -3.14 25.12 8.42
CA ALA A 71 -2.78 24.32 7.25
C ALA A 71 -1.40 24.73 6.71
N GLU A 72 -1.12 26.01 6.63
CA GLU A 72 0.17 26.54 6.15
C GLU A 72 1.38 25.95 6.90
N ARG A 73 1.27 25.75 8.23
CA ARG A 73 2.37 25.17 9.02
C ARG A 73 2.57 23.68 8.72
N VAL A 74 1.49 22.94 8.61
CA VAL A 74 1.53 21.50 8.30
C VAL A 74 2.01 21.28 6.87
N ASP A 75 1.43 22.01 5.92
CA ASP A 75 1.76 21.93 4.49
C ASP A 75 3.26 22.26 4.27
N ARG A 76 3.80 23.26 4.95
CA ARG A 76 5.23 23.63 4.87
C ARG A 76 6.15 22.50 5.32
N ILE A 77 5.82 21.79 6.40
CA ILE A 77 6.60 20.65 6.89
C ILE A 77 6.59 19.53 5.85
N VAL A 78 5.42 19.23 5.30
CA VAL A 78 5.26 18.14 4.33
C VAL A 78 5.93 18.48 2.99
N VAL A 79 5.82 19.73 2.53
CA VAL A 79 6.51 20.19 1.32
C VAL A 79 8.03 20.12 1.50
N ALA A 80 8.57 20.58 2.64
CA ALA A 80 9.99 20.49 2.90
C ALA A 80 10.51 19.04 2.89
N TYR A 81 9.74 18.11 3.43
CA TYR A 81 10.06 16.68 3.38
C TYR A 81 9.98 16.14 1.95
N ALA A 82 8.94 16.49 1.19
CA ALA A 82 8.82 16.09 -0.22
C ALA A 82 10.00 16.62 -1.05
N ASP A 83 10.41 17.89 -0.85
CA ASP A 83 11.57 18.47 -1.53
C ASP A 83 12.88 17.74 -1.19
N GLU A 84 13.02 17.24 0.03
CA GLU A 84 14.17 16.42 0.40
C GLU A 84 14.15 15.08 -0.36
N LEU A 85 13.00 14.40 -0.42
CA LEU A 85 12.85 13.18 -1.19
C LEU A 85 13.13 13.40 -2.69
N PHE A 86 12.62 14.50 -3.24
CA PHE A 86 12.85 14.85 -4.65
C PHE A 86 14.32 15.21 -4.93
N ARG A 87 15.04 15.80 -3.99
CA ARG A 87 16.49 15.98 -4.12
C ARG A 87 17.23 14.66 -4.11
N LYS A 88 16.87 13.74 -3.22
CA LYS A 88 17.47 12.40 -3.15
C LYS A 88 17.30 11.65 -4.47
N ILE A 89 16.09 11.56 -5.01
CA ILE A 89 15.85 10.83 -6.26
C ILE A 89 16.56 11.43 -7.47
N LYS A 90 16.78 12.76 -7.48
CA LYS A 90 17.55 13.44 -8.54
C LYS A 90 19.05 13.21 -8.42
N SER A 91 19.58 13.12 -7.20
CA SER A 91 21.01 12.94 -6.96
C SER A 91 21.49 11.50 -7.08
N GLU A 92 20.60 10.53 -6.88
CA GLU A 92 20.93 9.12 -6.95
C GLU A 92 20.51 8.54 -8.30
N PRO A 93 21.44 7.97 -9.08
CA PRO A 93 21.09 7.26 -10.30
C PRO A 93 20.21 6.05 -9.99
N TYR A 94 19.35 5.68 -10.92
CA TYR A 94 18.53 4.48 -10.80
C TYR A 94 19.38 3.25 -10.48
N ASP A 95 19.14 2.65 -9.34
CA ASP A 95 19.89 1.49 -8.87
C ASP A 95 19.43 0.21 -9.59
N LYS A 96 20.19 -0.23 -10.59
CA LYS A 96 19.95 -1.48 -11.31
C LYS A 96 19.95 -2.72 -10.40
N SER A 97 20.51 -2.64 -9.19
CA SER A 97 20.47 -3.74 -8.23
C SER A 97 19.03 -4.08 -7.79
N ILE A 98 18.12 -3.10 -7.83
CA ILE A 98 16.69 -3.31 -7.56
C ILE A 98 16.11 -4.28 -8.59
N GLU A 99 16.40 -4.08 -9.87
CA GLU A 99 15.95 -5.01 -10.94
C GLU A 99 16.55 -6.41 -10.79
N GLN A 100 17.82 -6.50 -10.42
CA GLN A 100 18.45 -7.79 -10.21
C GLN A 100 17.82 -8.57 -9.07
N ARG A 101 17.52 -7.90 -7.95
CA ARG A 101 16.82 -8.52 -6.80
C ARG A 101 15.44 -9.01 -7.20
N ILE A 102 14.70 -8.24 -7.98
CA ILE A 102 13.36 -8.63 -8.42
C ILE A 102 13.44 -9.83 -9.36
N ARG A 103 14.33 -9.79 -10.35
CA ARG A 103 14.54 -10.94 -11.25
C ARG A 103 14.93 -12.21 -10.50
N GLN A 104 15.77 -12.10 -9.46
CA GLN A 104 16.13 -13.23 -8.60
C GLN A 104 14.92 -13.75 -7.82
N GLN A 105 14.12 -12.85 -7.26
CA GLN A 105 12.89 -13.22 -6.57
C GLN A 105 11.87 -13.87 -7.50
N ASP A 106 11.68 -13.33 -8.70
CA ASP A 106 10.79 -13.90 -9.71
C ASP A 106 11.27 -15.28 -10.17
N ALA A 107 12.57 -15.45 -10.37
CA ALA A 107 13.16 -16.74 -10.74
C ALA A 107 12.96 -17.79 -9.64
N GLU A 108 13.18 -17.41 -8.37
CA GLU A 108 12.97 -18.30 -7.23
C GLU A 108 11.49 -18.70 -7.09
N GLN A 109 10.57 -17.75 -7.26
CA GLN A 109 9.14 -18.03 -7.23
C GLN A 109 8.69 -18.95 -8.36
N ASN A 110 9.21 -18.73 -9.56
CA ASN A 110 8.90 -19.61 -10.68
C ASN A 110 9.39 -21.03 -10.40
N ARG A 111 10.55 -21.20 -9.76
CA ARG A 111 11.02 -22.50 -9.30
C ARG A 111 10.09 -23.14 -8.27
N GLN A 112 9.62 -22.35 -7.29
CA GLN A 112 8.68 -22.83 -6.27
C GLN A 112 7.34 -23.25 -6.88
N LYS A 113 6.78 -22.43 -7.81
CA LYS A 113 5.57 -22.79 -8.57
C LYS A 113 5.73 -24.08 -9.35
N GLN A 114 6.82 -24.22 -10.10
CA GLN A 114 7.12 -25.44 -10.86
C GLN A 114 7.29 -26.68 -9.97
N ALA A 115 7.92 -26.49 -8.78
CA ALA A 115 8.06 -27.57 -7.81
C ALA A 115 6.71 -28.01 -7.23
N ALA A 116 5.84 -27.05 -6.91
CA ALA A 116 4.49 -27.33 -6.42
C ALA A 116 3.61 -27.99 -7.50
N GLU A 117 3.68 -27.54 -8.75
CA GLU A 117 2.99 -28.22 -9.89
C GLU A 117 3.47 -29.65 -10.09
N LYS A 118 4.77 -29.92 -9.97
CA LYS A 118 5.31 -31.27 -10.01
C LYS A 118 4.78 -32.14 -8.89
N LYS A 119 4.67 -31.59 -7.66
CA LYS A 119 4.07 -32.31 -6.52
C LYS A 119 2.59 -32.67 -6.79
N ILE A 120 1.80 -31.73 -7.33
CA ILE A 120 0.40 -31.99 -7.68
C ILE A 120 0.31 -33.13 -8.72
N LYS A 121 1.11 -33.05 -9.80
CA LYS A 121 1.14 -34.09 -10.83
C LYS A 121 1.55 -35.45 -10.28
N ALA A 122 2.55 -35.51 -9.40
CA ALA A 122 2.99 -36.74 -8.77
C ALA A 122 1.90 -37.36 -7.86
N ALA A 123 1.23 -36.51 -7.06
CA ALA A 123 0.14 -36.97 -6.20
C ALA A 123 -1.06 -37.46 -7.02
N GLN A 124 -1.44 -36.74 -8.10
CA GLN A 124 -2.51 -37.17 -9.02
C GLN A 124 -2.16 -38.48 -9.74
N TYR A 125 -0.90 -38.66 -10.16
CA TYR A 125 -0.45 -39.92 -10.78
C TYR A 125 -0.53 -41.08 -9.79
N LYS A 126 -0.15 -40.88 -8.52
CA LYS A 126 -0.27 -41.86 -7.45
C LYS A 126 -1.72 -42.23 -7.20
N GLN A 127 -2.61 -41.23 -7.12
CA GLN A 127 -4.05 -41.46 -6.97
C GLN A 127 -4.60 -42.29 -8.12
N LYS A 128 -4.32 -41.90 -9.36
CA LYS A 128 -4.78 -42.63 -10.54
C LYS A 128 -4.31 -44.09 -10.58
N ARG A 129 -3.06 -44.35 -10.17
CA ARG A 129 -2.56 -45.72 -10.08
C ARG A 129 -3.38 -46.58 -9.11
N TYR A 130 -3.82 -46.03 -7.97
CA TYR A 130 -4.67 -46.76 -7.04
C TYR A 130 -6.09 -46.91 -7.56
N GLU A 131 -6.62 -45.94 -8.26
CA GLU A 131 -7.93 -46.03 -8.95
C GLU A 131 -7.93 -47.13 -10.04
N ASP A 132 -6.87 -47.18 -10.87
CA ASP A 132 -6.68 -48.21 -11.87
C ASP A 132 -6.58 -49.63 -11.25
N GLU A 133 -6.03 -49.74 -10.03
CA GLU A 133 -5.90 -50.98 -9.27
C GLU A 133 -7.22 -51.48 -8.72
N VAL A 134 -8.25 -50.58 -8.56
CA VAL A 134 -9.61 -50.97 -8.13
C VAL A 134 -10.24 -51.98 -9.08
N LEU A 135 -10.09 -51.79 -10.39
CA LEU A 135 -10.62 -52.70 -11.39
C LEU A 135 -10.03 -54.10 -11.25
N LYS A 136 -8.72 -54.19 -11.04
CA LYS A 136 -8.03 -55.49 -10.83
C LYS A 136 -8.45 -56.14 -9.49
N CYS A 137 -8.75 -55.35 -8.49
CA CYS A 137 -9.25 -55.86 -7.22
C CYS A 137 -10.64 -56.47 -7.36
N LEU A 138 -11.51 -55.86 -8.20
CA LEU A 138 -12.83 -56.39 -8.51
C LEU A 138 -12.76 -57.69 -9.32
N ASP A 139 -11.80 -57.80 -10.21
CA ASP A 139 -11.55 -59.00 -11.05
C ASP A 139 -10.78 -60.11 -10.27
N GLY A 140 -10.43 -59.89 -9.02
CA GLY A 140 -9.71 -60.85 -8.17
C GLY A 140 -8.24 -61.06 -8.56
N THR A 141 -7.68 -60.20 -9.40
CA THR A 141 -6.27 -60.27 -9.90
C THR A 141 -5.31 -59.37 -9.14
N SER A 142 -5.82 -58.49 -8.28
CA SER A 142 -5.01 -57.61 -7.43
C SER A 142 -4.45 -58.30 -6.17
N THR A 143 -3.27 -57.90 -5.74
CA THR A 143 -2.65 -58.29 -4.49
C THR A 143 -3.16 -57.50 -3.27
N PHE A 144 -3.88 -56.42 -3.51
CA PHE A 144 -4.42 -55.55 -2.45
C PHE A 144 -5.84 -55.98 -2.03
N SER A 145 -6.14 -55.87 -0.71
CA SER A 145 -7.52 -55.99 -0.25
C SER A 145 -8.34 -54.73 -0.55
N GLN A 146 -9.65 -54.86 -0.69
CA GLN A 146 -10.54 -53.72 -0.94
C GLN A 146 -10.37 -52.62 0.16
N GLU A 147 -10.29 -53.03 1.43
CA GLU A 147 -10.13 -52.09 2.56
C GLU A 147 -8.77 -51.33 2.46
N MET A 148 -7.69 -52.04 2.11
CA MET A 148 -6.39 -51.46 1.99
C MET A 148 -6.36 -50.44 0.84
N LEU A 149 -6.96 -50.79 -0.30
CA LEU A 149 -7.05 -49.94 -1.48
C LEU A 149 -7.86 -48.67 -1.20
N ALA A 150 -9.01 -48.79 -0.48
CA ALA A 150 -9.83 -47.67 -0.07
C ALA A 150 -9.05 -46.69 0.82
N ARG A 151 -8.22 -47.19 1.77
CA ARG A 151 -7.34 -46.34 2.59
C ARG A 151 -6.27 -45.63 1.77
N LEU A 152 -5.64 -46.32 0.83
CA LEU A 152 -4.60 -45.74 -0.04
C LEU A 152 -5.17 -44.67 -0.98
N ILE A 153 -6.39 -44.86 -1.50
CA ILE A 153 -7.08 -43.84 -2.30
C ILE A 153 -7.39 -42.61 -1.45
N ALA A 154 -8.01 -42.80 -0.29
CA ALA A 154 -8.32 -41.67 0.61
C ALA A 154 -7.07 -40.89 1.02
N GLN A 155 -5.94 -41.58 1.26
CA GLN A 155 -4.66 -40.93 1.55
C GLN A 155 -4.15 -40.15 0.33
N ALA A 156 -4.21 -40.72 -0.87
CA ALA A 156 -3.77 -40.05 -2.10
C ALA A 156 -4.62 -38.84 -2.44
N GLU A 157 -5.93 -38.89 -2.20
CA GLU A 157 -6.84 -37.74 -2.34
C GLU A 157 -6.48 -36.63 -1.39
N ALA A 158 -6.15 -36.96 -0.11
CA ALA A 158 -5.69 -35.96 0.86
C ALA A 158 -4.38 -35.32 0.44
N GLU A 159 -3.43 -36.10 -0.08
CA GLU A 159 -2.14 -35.59 -0.61
C GLU A 159 -2.38 -34.64 -1.81
N VAL A 160 -3.29 -34.95 -2.72
CA VAL A 160 -3.65 -34.08 -3.85
C VAL A 160 -4.26 -32.78 -3.36
N ARG A 161 -5.16 -32.86 -2.37
CA ARG A 161 -5.81 -31.67 -1.80
C ARG A 161 -4.78 -30.76 -1.13
N GLN A 162 -3.95 -31.33 -0.29
CA GLN A 162 -2.87 -30.58 0.39
C GLN A 162 -1.93 -29.91 -0.64
N ALA A 163 -1.48 -30.61 -1.68
CA ALA A 163 -0.61 -30.05 -2.70
C ALA A 163 -1.28 -28.89 -3.48
N LYS A 164 -2.59 -28.98 -3.73
CA LYS A 164 -3.35 -27.89 -4.36
C LYS A 164 -3.51 -26.68 -3.44
N ASP A 165 -3.73 -26.88 -2.14
CA ASP A 165 -3.84 -25.80 -1.16
C ASP A 165 -2.49 -25.08 -0.97
N GLU A 166 -1.37 -25.82 -0.93
CA GLU A 166 -0.01 -25.25 -0.93
C GLU A 166 0.21 -24.37 -2.18
N TYR A 167 -0.18 -24.85 -3.35
CA TYR A 167 -0.04 -24.09 -4.61
C TYR A 167 -0.92 -22.84 -4.63
N ALA A 168 -2.17 -22.92 -4.16
CA ALA A 168 -3.08 -21.78 -4.06
C ALA A 168 -2.53 -20.69 -3.12
N THR A 169 -1.95 -21.10 -1.98
CA THR A 169 -1.29 -20.17 -1.05
C THR A 169 -0.10 -19.46 -1.70
N LEU A 170 0.71 -20.19 -2.48
CA LEU A 170 1.81 -19.59 -3.25
C LEU A 170 1.33 -18.58 -4.29
N LEU A 171 0.19 -18.82 -4.94
CA LEU A 171 -0.38 -17.87 -5.91
C LEU A 171 -0.87 -16.61 -5.24
N GLN A 172 -1.60 -16.71 -4.12
CA GLN A 172 -2.11 -15.55 -3.38
C GLN A 172 -1.00 -14.62 -2.89
N ASN A 173 0.12 -15.18 -2.44
CA ASN A 173 1.27 -14.41 -1.99
C ASN A 173 1.99 -13.65 -3.13
N ASN A 174 1.69 -13.98 -4.39
CA ASN A 174 2.36 -13.42 -5.57
C ASN A 174 1.59 -12.29 -6.26
N ASP A 175 0.29 -12.12 -6.00
CA ASP A 175 -0.58 -11.17 -6.72
C ASP A 175 -0.26 -9.68 -6.41
N HIS A 176 0.57 -9.40 -5.40
CA HIS A 176 0.86 -8.04 -4.94
C HIS A 176 2.24 -7.50 -5.32
N ARG A 177 2.99 -8.21 -6.17
CA ARG A 177 4.36 -7.80 -6.49
C ARG A 177 4.43 -7.01 -7.79
N ALA A 178 5.09 -5.85 -7.70
CA ALA A 178 5.36 -5.04 -8.88
C ALA A 178 6.39 -5.71 -9.79
N THR A 179 6.10 -5.75 -11.09
CA THR A 179 7.05 -6.20 -12.11
C THR A 179 8.19 -5.20 -12.27
N VAL A 180 9.31 -5.63 -12.87
CA VAL A 180 10.44 -4.72 -13.20
C VAL A 180 9.96 -3.50 -13.99
N GLN A 181 9.01 -3.69 -14.92
CA GLN A 181 8.46 -2.58 -15.70
C GLN A 181 7.66 -1.61 -14.83
N GLN A 182 6.84 -2.09 -13.91
CA GLN A 182 6.09 -1.23 -12.99
C GLN A 182 7.02 -0.43 -12.09
N ILE A 183 8.13 -1.01 -11.65
CA ILE A 183 9.12 -0.33 -10.82
C ILE A 183 9.84 0.76 -11.61
N ARG A 184 10.20 0.52 -12.87
CA ARG A 184 10.73 1.56 -13.75
C ARG A 184 9.75 2.69 -13.96
N ASN A 185 8.48 2.36 -14.15
CA ASN A 185 7.42 3.36 -14.30
C ASN A 185 7.31 4.21 -13.05
N HIS A 186 7.25 3.61 -11.85
CA HIS A 186 7.21 4.34 -10.58
C HIS A 186 8.45 5.23 -10.37
N TYR A 187 9.64 4.75 -10.74
CA TYR A 187 10.85 5.57 -10.68
C TYR A 187 10.76 6.79 -11.60
N ASN A 188 10.35 6.58 -12.85
CA ASN A 188 10.21 7.64 -13.84
C ASN A 188 9.13 8.66 -13.42
N GLU A 189 8.02 8.20 -12.87
CA GLU A 189 6.97 9.06 -12.31
C GLU A 189 7.52 9.90 -11.16
N PHE A 190 8.23 9.27 -10.22
CA PHE A 190 8.84 9.96 -9.09
C PHE A 190 9.85 11.02 -9.55
N LEU A 191 10.70 10.68 -10.50
CA LEU A 191 11.64 11.63 -11.11
C LEU A 191 10.92 12.76 -11.86
N GLY A 192 9.83 12.45 -12.56
CA GLY A 192 8.96 13.43 -13.22
C GLY A 192 8.38 14.43 -12.20
N TRP A 193 7.80 13.94 -11.10
CA TRP A 193 7.28 14.80 -10.03
C TRP A 193 8.38 15.65 -9.40
N ALA A 194 9.56 15.08 -9.17
CA ALA A 194 10.70 15.81 -8.65
C ALA A 194 11.09 17.01 -9.55
N ASN A 195 10.91 16.90 -10.85
CA ASN A 195 11.24 17.97 -11.79
C ASN A 195 10.17 19.06 -11.85
N GLU A 196 8.88 18.68 -11.72
CA GLU A 196 7.76 19.63 -11.89
C GLU A 196 7.27 20.26 -10.58
N PHE A 197 7.48 19.62 -9.41
CA PHE A 197 6.81 19.95 -8.17
C PHE A 197 6.90 21.42 -7.77
N ASN A 198 8.07 22.02 -7.85
CA ASN A 198 8.27 23.40 -7.41
C ASN A 198 7.50 24.42 -8.27
N LEU A 199 7.33 24.13 -9.56
CA LEU A 199 6.62 24.99 -10.52
C LEU A 199 5.14 24.62 -10.65
N ALA A 200 4.71 23.49 -10.08
CA ALA A 200 3.36 22.98 -10.21
C ALA A 200 2.33 23.85 -9.48
N SER A 201 1.12 23.92 -10.03
CA SER A 201 -0.04 24.54 -9.39
C SER A 201 -0.45 23.82 -8.12
N ILE A 202 -1.18 24.47 -7.21
CA ILE A 202 -1.67 23.87 -5.94
C ILE A 202 -2.44 22.55 -6.19
N PRO A 203 -3.39 22.46 -7.14
CA PRO A 203 -4.06 21.19 -7.44
C PRO A 203 -3.08 20.10 -7.89
N ARG A 204 -2.06 20.44 -8.70
CA ARG A 204 -1.06 19.48 -9.14
C ARG A 204 -0.14 19.02 -8.00
N LYS A 205 0.33 19.95 -7.17
CA LYS A 205 1.09 19.60 -5.93
C LYS A 205 0.30 18.66 -5.04
N ARG A 206 -1.00 18.91 -4.84
CA ARG A 206 -1.88 18.05 -4.06
C ARG A 206 -1.96 16.63 -4.66
N ALA A 207 -2.13 16.53 -5.97
CA ALA A 207 -2.17 15.24 -6.65
C ALA A 207 -0.85 14.47 -6.47
N ILE A 208 0.29 15.13 -6.64
CA ILE A 208 1.61 14.53 -6.45
C ILE A 208 1.78 14.04 -5.00
N LEU A 209 1.44 14.87 -4.00
CA LEU A 209 1.56 14.47 -2.59
C LEU A 209 0.63 13.31 -2.24
N ALA A 210 -0.59 13.27 -2.79
CA ALA A 210 -1.54 12.18 -2.59
C ALA A 210 -1.09 10.87 -3.28
N GLU A 211 -0.31 10.95 -4.36
CA GLU A 211 0.31 9.77 -4.98
C GLU A 211 1.57 9.31 -4.23
N LEU A 212 2.38 10.22 -3.70
CA LEU A 212 3.62 9.91 -2.99
C LEU A 212 3.38 9.41 -1.58
N PHE A 213 2.42 10.00 -0.86
CA PHE A 213 2.16 9.70 0.55
C PHE A 213 0.88 8.88 0.73
N GLU A 214 0.95 7.88 1.59
CA GLU A 214 -0.21 7.09 2.02
C GLU A 214 -1.09 7.91 2.96
N LYS A 215 -0.47 8.51 3.98
CA LYS A 215 -1.10 9.39 4.97
C LYS A 215 -0.08 10.32 5.62
N VAL A 216 -0.59 11.42 6.16
CA VAL A 216 0.15 12.38 6.97
C VAL A 216 -0.54 12.51 8.32
N GLU A 217 0.12 12.06 9.38
CA GLU A 217 -0.40 12.12 10.74
C GLU A 217 0.02 13.44 11.40
N VAL A 218 -0.95 14.16 11.95
CA VAL A 218 -0.71 15.46 12.61
C VAL A 218 -1.13 15.36 14.08
N GLY A 219 -0.19 15.61 14.97
CA GLY A 219 -0.36 15.60 16.42
C GLY A 219 -0.19 16.97 17.07
N ARG A 220 -0.42 17.04 18.39
CA ARG A 220 -0.25 18.26 19.18
C ARG A 220 1.11 18.89 18.93
N GLY A 221 1.16 20.22 18.94
CA GLY A 221 2.40 20.99 18.72
C GLY A 221 2.94 20.89 17.29
N TYR A 222 2.11 20.46 16.32
CA TYR A 222 2.50 20.23 14.93
C TYR A 222 3.53 19.11 14.77
N LYS A 223 3.46 18.08 15.62
CA LYS A 223 4.19 16.84 15.39
C LYS A 223 3.61 16.17 14.13
N VAL A 224 4.42 16.03 13.09
CA VAL A 224 3.99 15.48 11.81
C VAL A 224 4.77 14.19 11.55
N THR A 225 4.04 13.11 11.25
CA THR A 225 4.60 11.85 10.78
C THR A 225 4.10 11.57 9.37
N ILE A 226 5.01 11.34 8.43
CA ILE A 226 4.69 11.18 7.01
C ILE A 226 4.93 9.73 6.60
N HIS A 227 3.92 9.09 6.05
CA HIS A 227 3.97 7.72 5.56
C HIS A 227 4.08 7.73 4.04
N VAL A 228 5.26 7.40 3.53
CA VAL A 228 5.51 7.26 2.08
C VAL A 228 4.92 5.93 1.61
N LYS A 229 4.26 5.90 0.46
CA LYS A 229 3.75 4.65 -0.13
C LYS A 229 4.89 3.67 -0.42
N GLY A 230 4.64 2.38 -0.19
CA GLY A 230 5.64 1.31 -0.33
C GLY A 230 6.30 1.26 -1.70
N SER A 231 5.54 1.58 -2.78
CA SER A 231 6.04 1.65 -4.15
C SER A 231 7.18 2.64 -4.35
N TYR A 232 7.28 3.70 -3.55
CA TYR A 232 8.31 4.74 -3.65
C TYR A 232 9.41 4.63 -2.59
N LYS A 233 9.12 4.00 -1.42
CA LYS A 233 10.12 3.78 -0.36
C LYS A 233 11.38 3.06 -0.86
N GLN A 234 11.21 2.11 -1.77
CA GLN A 234 12.31 1.30 -2.31
C GLN A 234 13.40 2.14 -3.02
N PHE A 235 13.06 3.35 -3.49
CA PHE A 235 14.01 4.25 -4.17
C PHE A 235 14.75 5.18 -3.20
N LEU A 236 14.34 5.24 -1.94
CA LEU A 236 14.77 6.28 -1.01
C LEU A 236 15.81 5.79 0.01
N LYS A 237 16.13 4.49 0.06
CA LYS A 237 17.02 3.88 1.06
C LYS A 237 16.73 4.40 2.48
N ILE A 238 15.43 4.59 2.80
CA ILE A 238 14.97 5.01 4.13
C ILE A 238 14.78 3.71 4.92
N GLU A 239 15.56 3.54 5.99
CA GLU A 239 15.36 2.49 6.99
C GLU A 239 14.06 2.67 7.77
#